data_ce6d5f6fd42a33079c3aa57b6a43ca26
#
_entry.id   ce6d5f6fd42a33079c3aa57b6a43ca26
#
_cell.length_a   1.000
_cell.length_b   1.000
_cell.length_c   1.000
_cell.angle_alpha   90.00
_cell.angle_beta   90.00
_cell.angle_gamma   90.00
#
_symmetry.space_group_name_H-M   'P 1'
#
loop_
_entity.id
_entity.type
_entity.pdbx_description
1 polymer ?
#
loop_
_entity_poly.entity_id
_entity_poly.type
_entity_poly.pdbx_seq_one_letter_code
_entity_poly.pdbx_strand_id
1 'polypeptide(L)'
;MRGFVSFVSSGPGDPELLTLRAIRRLEAAEVVLHDALSAGPILDLAGKTARLVAVGKRAGRPSARQDDINRLLVEQALTGARVVRLKSGDAGIFGRLEEEIIALRAADIGFEVIPGVTSASAAAAAAGLPLTRRLTARRLQFITGADVTGALPTDLNWPALADPGATT
;
A
#
# COMPACT_ATOMS: atom_id res chain seq x y z
N MET A 1 -12.31 -8.85 -23.09
CA MET A 1 -11.52 -7.62 -22.78
C MET A 1 -10.64 -7.93 -21.60
N ARG A 2 -9.40 -7.43 -21.56
CA ARG A 2 -8.57 -7.51 -20.35
C ARG A 2 -9.16 -6.61 -19.29
N GLY A 3 -9.07 -7.00 -18.02
CA GLY A 3 -9.52 -6.21 -16.90
C GLY A 3 -8.55 -5.06 -16.59
N PHE A 4 -8.80 -4.38 -15.48
CA PHE A 4 -8.03 -3.25 -15.03
C PHE A 4 -7.72 -3.36 -13.54
N VAL A 5 -6.52 -2.95 -13.13
CA VAL A 5 -6.08 -3.00 -11.74
C VAL A 5 -5.97 -1.59 -11.17
N SER A 6 -6.68 -1.33 -10.07
CA SER A 6 -6.49 -0.13 -9.27
C SER A 6 -5.70 -0.48 -8.01
N PHE A 7 -4.46 0.01 -7.91
CA PHE A 7 -3.72 -0.01 -6.64
C PHE A 7 -4.30 1.06 -5.74
N VAL A 8 -4.98 0.64 -4.69
CA VAL A 8 -5.65 1.53 -3.75
C VAL A 8 -4.88 1.56 -2.43
N SER A 9 -4.43 2.73 -2.05
CA SER A 9 -3.83 2.98 -0.74
C SER A 9 -4.94 3.14 0.30
N SER A 10 -4.94 2.29 1.33
CA SER A 10 -5.97 2.28 2.37
C SER A 10 -5.76 3.28 3.51
N GLY A 11 -4.65 4.02 3.47
CA GLY A 11 -4.29 4.86 4.61
C GLY A 11 -3.89 4.05 5.85
N PRO A 12 -3.90 4.66 7.03
CA PRO A 12 -3.45 4.05 8.29
C PRO A 12 -4.46 3.08 8.93
N GLY A 13 -5.63 2.88 8.31
CA GLY A 13 -6.70 2.00 8.81
C GLY A 13 -8.01 2.71 9.15
N ASP A 14 -8.00 4.03 9.24
CA ASP A 14 -9.21 4.86 9.43
C ASP A 14 -9.90 5.09 8.08
N PRO A 15 -11.17 4.67 7.90
CA PRO A 15 -11.92 4.91 6.67
C PRO A 15 -12.09 6.39 6.31
N GLU A 16 -12.11 7.30 7.28
CA GLU A 16 -12.21 8.74 7.03
C GLU A 16 -10.96 9.34 6.39
N LEU A 17 -9.83 8.61 6.44
CA LEU A 17 -8.57 9.00 5.79
C LEU A 17 -8.41 8.41 4.38
N LEU A 18 -9.43 7.77 3.84
CA LEU A 18 -9.43 7.33 2.43
C LEU A 18 -9.67 8.52 1.50
N THR A 19 -9.01 8.47 0.34
CA THR A 19 -9.36 9.41 -0.72
C THR A 19 -10.72 9.04 -1.34
N LEU A 20 -11.47 10.03 -1.82
CA LEU A 20 -12.73 9.79 -2.54
C LEU A 20 -12.55 8.86 -3.74
N ARG A 21 -11.39 8.91 -4.41
CA ARG A 21 -11.08 8.01 -5.51
C ARG A 21 -10.92 6.57 -5.03
N ALA A 22 -10.26 6.36 -3.88
CA ALA A 22 -10.11 5.05 -3.27
C ALA A 22 -11.47 4.41 -2.96
N ILE A 23 -12.38 5.15 -2.34
CA ILE A 23 -13.75 4.71 -2.04
C ILE A 23 -14.46 4.28 -3.33
N ARG A 24 -14.48 5.12 -4.35
CA ARG A 24 -15.15 4.82 -5.63
C ARG A 24 -14.60 3.57 -6.31
N ARG A 25 -13.30 3.29 -6.17
CA ARG A 25 -12.70 2.07 -6.73
C ARG A 25 -13.05 0.83 -5.93
N LEU A 26 -13.11 0.94 -4.60
CA LEU A 26 -13.56 -0.16 -3.74
C LEU A 26 -15.02 -0.52 -4.01
N GLU A 27 -15.91 0.47 -4.09
CA GLU A 27 -17.34 0.28 -4.40
C GLU A 27 -17.57 -0.39 -5.77
N ALA A 28 -16.75 -0.01 -6.77
CA ALA A 28 -16.86 -0.53 -8.12
C ALA A 28 -16.09 -1.85 -8.36
N ALA A 29 -15.33 -2.33 -7.39
CA ALA A 29 -14.49 -3.51 -7.52
C ALA A 29 -15.34 -4.79 -7.67
N GLU A 30 -14.86 -5.72 -8.49
CA GLU A 30 -15.38 -7.09 -8.60
C GLU A 30 -14.51 -8.06 -7.80
N VAL A 31 -13.22 -7.73 -7.68
CA VAL A 31 -12.25 -8.47 -6.86
C VAL A 31 -11.40 -7.50 -6.08
N VAL A 32 -11.24 -7.74 -4.78
CA VAL A 32 -10.33 -6.99 -3.91
C VAL A 32 -9.28 -7.93 -3.34
N LEU A 33 -8.02 -7.76 -3.77
CA LEU A 33 -6.88 -8.42 -3.15
C LEU A 33 -6.33 -7.50 -2.06
N HIS A 34 -6.31 -7.97 -0.82
CA HIS A 34 -5.92 -7.14 0.32
C HIS A 34 -4.87 -7.80 1.22
N ASP A 35 -3.99 -6.98 1.79
CA ASP A 35 -3.05 -7.40 2.83
C ASP A 35 -3.76 -7.56 4.18
N ALA A 36 -3.13 -8.24 5.12
CA ALA A 36 -3.68 -8.42 6.47
C ALA A 36 -3.88 -7.07 7.20
N LEU A 37 -2.97 -6.11 6.98
CA LEU A 37 -3.02 -4.76 7.58
C LEU A 37 -4.09 -3.87 6.94
N SER A 38 -4.59 -4.21 5.76
CA SER A 38 -5.65 -3.47 5.06
C SER A 38 -7.04 -4.08 5.34
N ALA A 39 -7.13 -5.08 6.23
CA ALA A 39 -8.39 -5.68 6.64
C ALA A 39 -9.12 -4.77 7.65
N GLY A 40 -10.40 -5.07 7.88
CA GLY A 40 -11.23 -4.32 8.83
C GLY A 40 -12.21 -3.37 8.13
N PRO A 41 -12.59 -2.24 8.75
CA PRO A 41 -13.70 -1.39 8.29
C PRO A 41 -13.58 -0.90 6.84
N ILE A 42 -12.36 -0.82 6.32
CA ILE A 42 -12.13 -0.41 4.93
C ILE A 42 -12.68 -1.43 3.93
N LEU A 43 -12.65 -2.72 4.27
CA LEU A 43 -13.22 -3.76 3.40
C LEU A 43 -14.75 -3.70 3.33
N ASP A 44 -15.41 -3.11 4.32
CA ASP A 44 -16.87 -2.93 4.33
C ASP A 44 -17.33 -1.92 3.25
N LEU A 45 -16.38 -1.12 2.72
CA LEU A 45 -16.62 -0.19 1.60
C LEU A 45 -16.55 -0.87 0.23
N ALA A 46 -16.11 -2.13 0.16
CA ALA A 46 -16.13 -2.88 -1.09
C ALA A 46 -17.56 -3.15 -1.55
N GLY A 47 -17.77 -3.18 -2.86
CA GLY A 47 -19.06 -3.52 -3.44
C GLY A 47 -19.59 -4.83 -2.86
N LYS A 48 -20.89 -4.92 -2.56
CA LYS A 48 -21.53 -6.06 -1.89
C LYS A 48 -21.30 -7.41 -2.58
N THR A 49 -21.04 -7.40 -3.87
CA THR A 49 -20.75 -8.58 -4.69
C THR A 49 -19.26 -8.79 -4.94
N ALA A 50 -18.41 -7.90 -4.42
CA ALA A 50 -16.97 -8.00 -4.59
C ALA A 50 -16.42 -9.24 -3.87
N ARG A 51 -15.57 -9.99 -4.57
CA ARG A 51 -14.86 -11.12 -3.98
C ARG A 51 -13.62 -10.61 -3.25
N LEU A 52 -13.58 -10.78 -1.92
CA LEU A 52 -12.44 -10.41 -1.09
C LEU A 52 -11.43 -11.56 -1.03
N VAL A 53 -10.17 -11.25 -1.34
CA VAL A 53 -9.07 -12.23 -1.39
C VAL A 53 -7.92 -11.74 -0.52
N ALA A 54 -7.71 -12.38 0.62
CA ALA A 54 -6.60 -12.07 1.50
C ALA A 54 -5.29 -12.65 0.96
N VAL A 55 -4.29 -11.80 0.72
CA VAL A 55 -2.96 -12.17 0.23
C VAL A 55 -1.84 -11.93 1.26
N GLY A 56 -2.16 -11.30 2.38
CA GLY A 56 -1.22 -11.02 3.49
C GLY A 56 -0.96 -12.22 4.40
N LYS A 57 -0.03 -12.04 5.33
CA LYS A 57 0.25 -13.02 6.40
C LYS A 57 -1.00 -13.25 7.24
N ARG A 58 -1.38 -14.52 7.41
CA ARG A 58 -2.33 -14.92 8.44
C ARG A 58 -1.58 -15.63 9.55
N ALA A 59 -2.03 -15.48 10.80
CA ALA A 59 -1.49 -16.23 11.91
C ALA A 59 -1.50 -17.74 11.58
N GLY A 60 -0.35 -18.40 11.73
CA GLY A 60 -0.19 -19.83 11.47
C GLY A 60 -0.01 -20.25 10.00
N ARG A 61 0.07 -19.31 9.05
CA ARG A 61 0.41 -19.63 7.65
C ARG A 61 1.62 -18.82 7.18
N PRO A 62 2.50 -19.41 6.33
CA PRO A 62 3.57 -18.64 5.67
C PRO A 62 2.96 -17.46 4.89
N SER A 63 3.68 -16.35 4.85
CA SER A 63 3.32 -15.25 3.96
C SER A 63 3.28 -15.77 2.53
N ALA A 64 2.26 -15.40 1.76
CA ALA A 64 2.29 -15.61 0.33
C ALA A 64 3.59 -14.98 -0.23
N ARG A 65 4.31 -15.71 -1.08
CA ARG A 65 5.47 -15.15 -1.77
C ARG A 65 4.98 -14.03 -2.68
N GLN A 66 5.80 -13.00 -2.87
CA GLN A 66 5.42 -11.89 -3.75
C GLN A 66 5.08 -12.37 -5.17
N ASP A 67 5.81 -13.35 -5.67
CA ASP A 67 5.54 -13.95 -6.98
C ASP A 67 4.14 -14.57 -7.08
N ASP A 68 3.64 -15.17 -6.00
CA ASP A 68 2.28 -15.73 -5.95
C ASP A 68 1.23 -14.62 -5.95
N ILE A 69 1.51 -13.51 -5.25
CA ILE A 69 0.63 -12.32 -5.26
C ILE A 69 0.60 -11.71 -6.66
N ASN A 70 1.75 -11.54 -7.30
CA ASN A 70 1.88 -11.00 -8.64
C ASN A 70 1.12 -11.86 -9.66
N ARG A 71 1.30 -13.18 -9.59
CA ARG A 71 0.58 -14.14 -10.45
C ARG A 71 -0.92 -14.03 -10.25
N LEU A 72 -1.39 -14.06 -8.99
CA LEU A 72 -2.81 -13.98 -8.68
C LEU A 72 -3.42 -12.66 -9.18
N LEU A 73 -2.71 -11.55 -9.03
CA LEU A 73 -3.15 -10.23 -9.50
C LEU A 73 -3.36 -10.24 -11.04
N VAL A 74 -2.40 -10.79 -11.77
CA VAL A 74 -2.48 -10.96 -13.23
C VAL A 74 -3.63 -11.89 -13.61
N GLU A 75 -3.75 -13.05 -12.97
CA GLU A 75 -4.82 -14.02 -13.22
C GLU A 75 -6.21 -13.38 -13.05
N GLN A 76 -6.42 -12.63 -11.96
CA GLN A 76 -7.70 -11.97 -11.74
C GLN A 76 -8.01 -10.90 -12.80
N ALA A 77 -7.03 -10.12 -13.19
CA ALA A 77 -7.22 -9.10 -14.23
C ALA A 77 -7.47 -9.73 -15.61
N LEU A 78 -6.85 -10.87 -15.94
CA LEU A 78 -7.07 -11.57 -17.20
C LEU A 78 -8.50 -12.11 -17.36
N THR A 79 -9.26 -12.27 -16.27
CA THR A 79 -10.70 -12.63 -16.37
C THR A 79 -11.56 -11.48 -16.91
N GLY A 80 -11.01 -10.28 -17.07
CA GLY A 80 -11.75 -9.07 -17.47
C GLY A 80 -12.29 -8.26 -16.29
N ALA A 81 -12.02 -8.69 -15.05
CA ALA A 81 -12.54 -8.06 -13.84
C ALA A 81 -11.90 -6.69 -13.54
N ARG A 82 -12.67 -5.83 -12.86
CA ARG A 82 -12.14 -4.65 -12.16
C ARG A 82 -11.55 -5.08 -10.83
N VAL A 83 -10.22 -5.11 -10.79
CA VAL A 83 -9.47 -5.60 -9.63
C VAL A 83 -8.98 -4.41 -8.80
N VAL A 84 -9.22 -4.43 -7.51
CA VAL A 84 -8.57 -3.55 -6.54
C VAL A 84 -7.47 -4.34 -5.84
N ARG A 85 -6.24 -3.83 -5.87
CA ARG A 85 -5.14 -4.24 -5.00
C ARG A 85 -5.07 -3.23 -3.85
N LEU A 86 -5.61 -3.62 -2.70
CA LEU A 86 -5.68 -2.79 -1.50
C LEU A 86 -4.40 -2.95 -0.67
N LYS A 87 -3.69 -1.84 -0.44
CA LYS A 87 -2.40 -1.77 0.26
C LYS A 87 -2.49 -0.80 1.43
N SER A 88 -1.92 -1.14 2.58
CA SER A 88 -1.92 -0.26 3.76
C SER A 88 -1.05 0.97 3.57
N GLY A 89 -1.38 2.06 4.25
CA GLY A 89 -0.68 3.34 4.15
C GLY A 89 -0.78 3.95 2.76
N ASP A 90 0.35 4.33 2.19
CA ASP A 90 0.51 4.68 0.78
C ASP A 90 1.22 3.55 0.03
N ALA A 91 0.63 3.09 -1.05
CA ALA A 91 1.13 1.95 -1.83
C ALA A 91 2.54 2.18 -2.40
N GLY A 92 2.93 3.43 -2.63
CA GLY A 92 4.25 3.82 -3.14
C GLY A 92 5.34 3.87 -2.07
N ILE A 93 4.98 3.74 -0.78
CA ILE A 93 5.93 3.82 0.34
C ILE A 93 6.07 2.45 0.99
N PHE A 94 7.21 1.78 0.76
CA PHE A 94 7.57 0.44 1.27
C PHE A 94 6.54 -0.67 0.96
N GLY A 95 5.69 -0.43 -0.05
CA GLY A 95 4.57 -1.32 -0.41
C GLY A 95 4.91 -2.37 -1.47
N ARG A 96 6.15 -2.52 -1.93
CA ARG A 96 6.57 -3.43 -3.02
C ARG A 96 5.75 -3.25 -4.31
N LEU A 97 5.26 -2.01 -4.53
CA LEU A 97 4.39 -1.68 -5.66
C LEU A 97 5.04 -1.93 -7.02
N GLU A 98 6.36 -1.70 -7.11
CA GLU A 98 7.12 -1.85 -8.35
C GLU A 98 7.05 -3.28 -8.90
N GLU A 99 7.19 -4.29 -8.04
CA GLU A 99 7.15 -5.71 -8.43
C GLU A 99 5.79 -6.09 -9.02
N GLU A 100 4.72 -5.59 -8.41
CA GLU A 100 3.34 -5.81 -8.87
C GLU A 100 3.08 -5.09 -10.22
N ILE A 101 3.60 -3.86 -10.38
CA ILE A 101 3.51 -3.10 -11.64
C ILE A 101 4.26 -3.79 -12.77
N ILE A 102 5.47 -4.30 -12.51
CA ILE A 102 6.26 -5.04 -13.50
C ILE A 102 5.49 -6.24 -14.02
N ALA A 103 4.85 -7.01 -13.13
CA ALA A 103 4.05 -8.16 -13.50
C ALA A 103 2.84 -7.79 -14.40
N LEU A 104 2.14 -6.71 -14.07
CA LEU A 104 1.01 -6.23 -14.88
C LEU A 104 1.45 -5.73 -16.25
N ARG A 105 2.57 -4.99 -16.32
CA ARG A 105 3.14 -4.54 -17.59
C ARG A 105 3.55 -5.69 -18.49
N ALA A 106 4.19 -6.72 -17.91
CA ALA A 106 4.57 -7.92 -18.65
C ALA A 106 3.37 -8.69 -19.23
N ALA A 107 2.21 -8.59 -18.58
CA ALA A 107 0.95 -9.18 -19.03
C ALA A 107 0.10 -8.23 -19.89
N ASP A 108 0.58 -7.01 -20.19
CA ASP A 108 -0.13 -5.96 -20.92
C ASP A 108 -1.51 -5.64 -20.29
N ILE A 109 -1.53 -5.50 -18.97
CA ILE A 109 -2.72 -5.14 -18.17
C ILE A 109 -2.63 -3.67 -17.76
N GLY A 110 -3.70 -2.91 -18.02
CA GLY A 110 -3.82 -1.51 -17.60
C GLY A 110 -3.99 -1.39 -16.09
N PHE A 111 -3.38 -0.35 -15.51
CA PHE A 111 -3.51 -0.07 -14.08
C PHE A 111 -3.48 1.42 -13.77
N GLU A 112 -3.90 1.77 -12.56
CA GLU A 112 -3.71 3.08 -11.95
C GLU A 112 -3.18 2.92 -10.51
N VAL A 113 -2.55 3.97 -9.98
CA VAL A 113 -2.12 4.05 -8.58
C VAL A 113 -2.87 5.19 -7.91
N ILE A 114 -3.55 4.89 -6.82
CA ILE A 114 -4.30 5.87 -6.02
C ILE A 114 -3.54 6.08 -4.73
N PRO A 115 -2.95 7.27 -4.52
CA PRO A 115 -2.19 7.56 -3.30
C PRO A 115 -3.10 7.59 -2.07
N GLY A 116 -2.49 7.45 -0.90
CA GLY A 116 -3.18 7.52 0.38
C GLY A 116 -2.37 8.22 1.46
N VAL A 117 -2.94 8.27 2.65
CA VAL A 117 -2.26 8.83 3.82
C VAL A 117 -1.28 7.79 4.36
N THR A 118 0.03 8.08 4.28
CA THR A 118 1.03 7.22 4.91
C THR A 118 0.89 7.24 6.43
N SER A 119 1.18 6.13 7.10
CA SER A 119 1.14 6.02 8.57
C SER A 119 2.03 7.04 9.25
N ALA A 120 3.15 7.44 8.65
CA ALA A 120 4.01 8.49 9.18
C ALA A 120 3.30 9.86 9.23
N SER A 121 2.58 10.26 8.17
CA SER A 121 1.80 11.50 8.18
C SER A 121 0.64 11.43 9.17
N ALA A 122 -0.05 10.30 9.25
CA ALA A 122 -1.15 10.11 10.19
C ALA A 122 -0.67 10.15 11.64
N ALA A 123 0.43 9.50 11.96
CA ALA A 123 1.02 9.50 13.31
C ALA A 123 1.46 10.91 13.72
N ALA A 124 2.12 11.66 12.83
CA ALA A 124 2.51 13.03 13.08
C ALA A 124 1.30 13.94 13.32
N ALA A 125 0.25 13.80 12.50
CA ALA A 125 -1.00 14.56 12.66
C ALA A 125 -1.68 14.24 14.00
N ALA A 126 -1.78 12.96 14.37
CA ALA A 126 -2.35 12.55 15.67
C ALA A 126 -1.56 13.09 16.88
N ALA A 127 -0.23 13.21 16.71
CA ALA A 127 0.64 13.81 17.72
C ALA A 127 0.66 15.36 17.70
N GLY A 128 -0.03 16.00 16.75
CA GLY A 128 0.02 17.46 16.56
C GLY A 128 1.38 17.98 16.12
N LEU A 129 2.20 17.15 15.46
CA LEU A 129 3.57 17.47 15.07
C LEU A 129 3.64 17.74 13.55
N PRO A 130 4.19 18.88 13.11
CA PRO A 130 4.50 19.10 11.71
C PRO A 130 5.74 18.29 11.32
N LEU A 131 5.66 17.56 10.20
CA LEU A 131 6.79 16.79 9.65
C LEU A 131 7.91 17.68 9.09
N THR A 132 7.65 18.95 8.80
CA THR A 132 8.64 19.90 8.31
C THR A 132 8.56 21.21 9.08
N ARG A 133 9.70 21.93 9.17
CA ARG A 133 9.77 23.27 9.78
C ARG A 133 10.55 24.19 8.87
N ARG A 134 10.00 25.36 8.59
CA ARG A 134 10.55 26.30 7.61
C ARG A 134 12.04 26.63 7.81
N LEU A 135 12.49 26.74 9.05
CA LEU A 135 13.87 27.15 9.35
C LEU A 135 14.79 26.00 9.75
N THR A 136 14.26 24.91 10.28
CA THR A 136 15.06 23.86 10.93
C THR A 136 14.92 22.48 10.32
N ALA A 137 13.79 22.14 9.67
CA ALA A 137 13.58 20.83 9.06
C ALA A 137 12.99 20.98 7.66
N ARG A 138 13.86 21.20 6.66
CA ARG A 138 13.47 21.43 5.26
C ARG A 138 13.46 20.16 4.41
N ARG A 139 13.88 19.04 4.98
CA ARG A 139 13.91 17.72 4.35
C ARG A 139 13.09 16.76 5.19
N LEU A 140 12.43 15.83 4.52
CA LEU A 140 11.72 14.72 5.13
C LEU A 140 12.27 13.43 4.54
N GLN A 141 12.63 12.48 5.39
CA GLN A 141 13.10 11.16 5.00
C GLN A 141 12.17 10.09 5.57
N PHE A 142 11.76 9.16 4.74
CA PHE A 142 11.11 7.92 5.19
C PHE A 142 12.11 6.79 5.04
N ILE A 143 12.37 6.07 6.11
CA ILE A 143 13.21 4.90 6.13
C ILE A 143 12.45 3.71 6.69
N THR A 144 12.72 2.52 6.15
CA THR A 144 12.20 1.30 6.75
C THR A 144 13.13 0.81 7.84
N GLY A 145 12.58 0.46 8.98
CA GLY A 145 13.32 -0.20 10.07
C GLY A 145 13.41 -1.71 9.93
N ALA A 146 12.96 -2.27 8.81
CA ALA A 146 12.96 -3.72 8.60
C ALA A 146 13.52 -4.07 7.21
N ASP A 147 14.49 -4.97 7.19
CA ASP A 147 15.00 -5.61 5.98
C ASP A 147 14.11 -6.79 5.54
N VAL A 148 14.58 -7.56 4.56
CA VAL A 148 13.86 -8.76 4.05
C VAL A 148 13.68 -9.87 5.09
N THR A 149 14.48 -9.86 6.15
CA THR A 149 14.41 -10.81 7.26
C THR A 149 13.53 -10.31 8.41
N GLY A 150 13.17 -9.01 8.39
CA GLY A 150 12.45 -8.32 9.45
C GLY A 150 13.37 -7.75 10.55
N ALA A 151 14.69 -7.83 10.37
CA ALA A 151 15.69 -7.21 11.23
C ALA A 151 15.98 -5.77 10.81
N LEU A 152 16.63 -5.01 11.70
CA LEU A 152 17.09 -3.66 11.36
C LEU A 152 18.16 -3.75 10.25
N PRO A 153 18.03 -3.00 9.14
CA PRO A 153 19.03 -2.98 8.08
C PRO A 153 20.42 -2.58 8.60
N THR A 154 21.43 -3.34 8.23
CA THR A 154 22.81 -3.11 8.69
C THR A 154 23.57 -2.05 7.89
N ASP A 155 23.03 -1.66 6.75
CA ASP A 155 23.59 -0.69 5.80
C ASP A 155 23.03 0.74 5.97
N LEU A 156 22.33 1.02 7.07
CA LEU A 156 21.82 2.34 7.36
C LEU A 156 22.96 3.34 7.59
N ASN A 157 22.93 4.43 6.85
CA ASN A 157 23.89 5.54 7.04
C ASN A 157 23.44 6.44 8.20
N TRP A 158 23.75 6.03 9.44
CA TRP A 158 23.38 6.75 10.65
C TRP A 158 23.79 8.22 10.68
N PRO A 159 25.02 8.60 10.22
CA PRO A 159 25.38 10.03 10.13
C PRO A 159 24.46 10.83 9.22
N ALA A 160 24.00 10.28 8.11
CA ALA A 160 23.06 10.95 7.22
C ALA A 160 21.65 11.07 7.82
N LEU A 161 21.25 10.12 8.67
CA LEU A 161 19.95 10.13 9.37
C LEU A 161 19.93 11.11 10.54
N ALA A 162 21.10 11.37 11.15
CA ALA A 162 21.25 12.32 12.27
C ALA A 162 21.34 13.79 11.81
N ASP A 163 21.06 14.10 10.55
CA ASP A 163 21.09 15.47 10.02
C ASP A 163 20.03 16.37 10.67
N PRO A 164 20.45 17.44 11.39
CA PRO A 164 19.51 18.32 12.10
C PRO A 164 18.61 19.14 11.16
N GLY A 165 18.91 19.20 9.86
CA GLY A 165 18.09 19.87 8.84
C GLY A 165 17.01 18.97 8.22
N ALA A 166 16.87 17.73 8.71
CA ALA A 166 15.87 16.79 8.25
C ALA A 166 15.00 16.26 9.39
N THR A 167 13.79 15.83 9.06
CA THR A 167 12.97 14.94 9.89
C THR A 167 13.10 13.53 9.31
N THR A 168 13.39 12.59 10.16
CA THR A 168 13.57 11.18 9.77
C THR A 168 12.59 10.31 10.52
#